data_c016119d808ff7e36b5884f9839ffa41
#
_entry.id   c016119d808ff7e36b5884f9839ffa41
#
_cell.length_a   1.000
_cell.length_b   1.000
_cell.length_c   1.000
_cell.angle_alpha   90.00
_cell.angle_beta   90.00
_cell.angle_gamma   90.00
#
_symmetry.space_group_name_H-M   'P 1'
#
loop_
_entity.id
_entity.type
_entity.pdbx_description
1 polymer ?
#
loop_
_entity_poly.entity_id
_entity_poly.type
_entity_poly.pdbx_seq_one_letter_code
_entity_poly.pdbx_strand_id
1 'polypeptide(L)'
;MENEQMSRLRELLSLGRPLFIDGATGTMLQALGMPAGANPAQFCLARPDIVRSMHVAYGEAGADILLTPTFGGNACKLPPDIEVEFFNRSMAENARVAARETSSRIGRELFIAGDMGPTGHFVSPLGDLSPEELFEIFRRQVRGLAAGGVDLLFIETQFDLAEARIAVAAAHA
;
A
#
# COMPACT_ATOMS: atom_id res chain seq x y z
N MET A 1 17.57 -6.55 -14.87
CA MET A 1 17.31 -5.26 -15.56
C MET A 1 16.48 -4.43 -14.60
N GLU A 2 16.97 -3.28 -14.24
CA GLU A 2 16.21 -2.33 -13.43
C GLU A 2 14.98 -1.91 -14.23
N ASN A 3 13.81 -1.92 -13.61
CA ASN A 3 12.58 -1.50 -14.27
C ASN A 3 12.72 0.00 -14.61
N GLU A 4 12.40 0.39 -15.85
CA GLU A 4 12.49 1.77 -16.34
C GLU A 4 11.76 2.76 -15.41
N GLN A 5 10.67 2.34 -14.80
CA GLN A 5 9.88 3.10 -13.85
C GLN A 5 10.62 3.35 -12.53
N MET A 6 11.39 2.36 -12.02
CA MET A 6 12.26 2.55 -10.84
C MET A 6 13.41 3.50 -11.12
N SER A 7 13.98 3.45 -12.33
CA SER A 7 15.00 4.41 -12.76
C SER A 7 14.42 5.83 -12.75
N ARG A 8 13.19 6.01 -13.23
CA ARG A 8 12.51 7.31 -13.27
C ARG A 8 12.20 7.85 -11.87
N LEU A 9 11.74 7.01 -10.94
CA LEU A 9 11.51 7.42 -9.55
C LEU A 9 12.81 7.90 -8.88
N ARG A 10 13.91 7.15 -9.05
CA ARG A 10 15.23 7.55 -8.53
C ARG A 10 15.71 8.86 -9.13
N GLU A 11 15.51 9.07 -10.42
CA GLU A 11 15.82 10.33 -11.09
C GLU A 11 15.05 11.49 -10.45
N LEU A 12 13.73 11.36 -10.27
CA LEU A 12 12.89 12.38 -9.64
C LEU A 12 13.35 12.69 -8.20
N LEU A 13 13.68 11.67 -7.41
CA LEU A 13 14.21 11.84 -6.06
C LEU A 13 15.56 12.58 -6.07
N SER A 14 16.41 12.35 -7.09
CA SER A 14 17.72 13.01 -7.23
C SER A 14 17.62 14.49 -7.59
N LEU A 15 16.50 14.93 -8.16
CA LEU A 15 16.26 16.34 -8.53
C LEU A 15 16.05 17.24 -7.30
N GLY A 16 15.95 16.68 -6.09
CA GLY A 16 15.78 17.44 -4.86
C GLY A 16 14.45 18.18 -4.71
N ARG A 17 13.48 17.91 -5.59
CA ARG A 17 12.11 18.40 -5.41
C ARG A 17 11.31 17.46 -4.49
N PRO A 18 10.40 17.97 -3.66
CA PRO A 18 9.52 17.12 -2.90
C PRO A 18 8.61 16.33 -3.84
N LEU A 19 8.37 15.05 -3.52
CA LEU A 19 7.31 14.24 -4.12
C LEU A 19 6.13 14.18 -3.13
N PHE A 20 4.93 14.40 -3.65
CA PHE A 20 3.71 14.38 -2.85
C PHE A 20 3.10 12.99 -2.89
N ILE A 21 2.94 12.40 -1.70
CA ILE A 21 2.14 11.20 -1.50
C ILE A 21 0.69 11.62 -1.38
N ASP A 22 -0.23 10.74 -1.75
CA ASP A 22 -1.66 10.96 -1.58
C ASP A 22 -2.08 11.06 -0.11
N GLY A 23 -3.37 11.29 0.12
CA GLY A 23 -3.88 11.59 1.46
C GLY A 23 -4.63 10.43 2.11
N ALA A 24 -5.48 10.77 3.09
CA ALA A 24 -6.18 9.84 3.96
C ALA A 24 -7.14 8.90 3.20
N THR A 25 -6.81 7.61 3.14
CA THR A 25 -7.61 6.57 2.50
C THR A 25 -8.96 6.36 3.19
N GLY A 26 -8.96 6.12 4.51
CA GLY A 26 -10.19 5.78 5.25
C GLY A 26 -11.26 6.86 5.18
N THR A 27 -10.88 8.11 5.42
CA THR A 27 -11.79 9.27 5.37
C THR A 27 -12.35 9.48 3.96
N MET A 28 -11.52 9.30 2.93
CA MET A 28 -11.96 9.44 1.55
C MET A 28 -12.93 8.32 1.16
N LEU A 29 -12.67 7.07 1.54
CA LEU A 29 -13.59 5.97 1.30
C LEU A 29 -14.94 6.20 1.99
N GLN A 30 -14.95 6.75 3.21
CA GLN A 30 -16.20 7.12 3.91
C GLN A 30 -16.95 8.22 3.15
N ALA A 31 -16.26 9.26 2.70
CA ALA A 31 -16.87 10.31 1.88
C ALA A 31 -17.43 9.78 0.55
N LEU A 32 -16.84 8.71 0.02
CA LEU A 32 -17.28 8.02 -1.20
C LEU A 32 -18.31 6.88 -0.95
N GLY A 33 -18.81 6.77 0.29
CA GLY A 33 -19.93 5.89 0.61
C GLY A 33 -19.59 4.61 1.39
N MET A 34 -18.39 4.47 1.92
CA MET A 34 -18.09 3.39 2.88
C MET A 34 -18.89 3.61 4.18
N PRO A 35 -19.75 2.67 4.60
CA PRO A 35 -20.51 2.82 5.82
C PRO A 35 -19.62 2.92 7.06
N ALA A 36 -20.07 3.66 8.06
CA ALA A 36 -19.41 3.69 9.36
C ALA A 36 -19.37 2.28 9.97
N GLY A 37 -18.18 1.86 10.45
CA GLY A 37 -17.98 0.53 11.03
C GLY A 37 -17.80 -0.61 10.00
N ALA A 38 -17.88 -0.33 8.70
CA ALA A 38 -17.56 -1.34 7.68
C ALA A 38 -16.05 -1.70 7.73
N ASN A 39 -15.74 -2.95 7.44
CA ASN A 39 -14.36 -3.38 7.29
C ASN A 39 -13.79 -2.80 5.98
N PRO A 40 -12.71 -2.01 6.02
CA PRO A 40 -12.16 -1.37 4.83
C PRO A 40 -11.70 -2.36 3.75
N ALA A 41 -11.11 -3.49 4.12
CA ALA A 41 -10.62 -4.47 3.16
C ALA A 41 -11.79 -5.11 2.39
N GLN A 42 -12.85 -5.52 3.09
CA GLN A 42 -14.07 -6.05 2.46
C GLN A 42 -14.72 -5.02 1.54
N PHE A 43 -14.80 -3.76 1.98
CA PHE A 43 -15.37 -2.68 1.18
C PHE A 43 -14.54 -2.45 -0.09
N CYS A 44 -13.22 -2.36 0.01
CA CYS A 44 -12.33 -2.15 -1.14
C CYS A 44 -12.43 -3.29 -2.17
N LEU A 45 -12.53 -4.55 -1.72
CA LEU A 45 -12.74 -5.69 -2.62
C LEU A 45 -14.11 -5.65 -3.30
N ALA A 46 -15.15 -5.27 -2.57
CA ALA A 46 -16.52 -5.19 -3.11
C ALA A 46 -16.72 -3.99 -4.04
N ARG A 47 -15.96 -2.92 -3.85
CA ARG A 47 -16.12 -1.64 -4.58
C ARG A 47 -14.79 -1.14 -5.17
N PRO A 48 -14.16 -1.91 -6.07
CA PRO A 48 -12.93 -1.50 -6.73
C PRO A 48 -13.10 -0.22 -7.58
N ASP A 49 -14.31 0.08 -8.01
CA ASP A 49 -14.69 1.32 -8.69
C ASP A 49 -14.49 2.56 -7.80
N ILE A 50 -14.90 2.48 -6.53
CA ILE A 50 -14.71 3.57 -5.56
C ILE A 50 -13.24 3.76 -5.23
N VAL A 51 -12.50 2.67 -5.00
CA VAL A 51 -11.05 2.73 -4.76
C VAL A 51 -10.34 3.40 -5.92
N ARG A 52 -10.71 3.04 -7.16
CA ARG A 52 -10.15 3.65 -8.36
C ARG A 52 -10.45 5.14 -8.44
N SER A 53 -11.69 5.55 -8.17
CA SER A 53 -12.06 6.97 -8.21
C SER A 53 -11.32 7.80 -7.15
N MET A 54 -11.04 7.23 -5.99
CA MET A 54 -10.19 7.85 -4.96
C MET A 54 -8.77 8.10 -5.48
N HIS A 55 -8.12 7.09 -6.04
CA HIS A 55 -6.78 7.25 -6.61
C HIS A 55 -6.72 8.27 -7.73
N VAL A 56 -7.72 8.26 -8.61
CA VAL A 56 -7.86 9.26 -9.68
C VAL A 56 -7.93 10.66 -9.10
N ALA A 57 -8.79 10.88 -8.10
CA ALA A 57 -8.96 12.20 -7.47
C ALA A 57 -7.65 12.71 -6.84
N TYR A 58 -6.88 11.85 -6.16
CA TYR A 58 -5.59 12.23 -5.61
C TYR A 58 -4.54 12.52 -6.69
N GLY A 59 -4.48 11.72 -7.73
CA GLY A 59 -3.58 11.96 -8.86
C GLY A 59 -3.86 13.29 -9.56
N GLU A 60 -5.13 13.61 -9.80
CA GLU A 60 -5.57 14.88 -10.38
C GLU A 60 -5.32 16.07 -9.45
N ALA A 61 -5.41 15.87 -8.12
CA ALA A 61 -5.11 16.89 -7.12
C ALA A 61 -3.61 17.20 -6.99
N GLY A 62 -2.73 16.38 -7.59
CA GLY A 62 -1.29 16.68 -7.63
C GLY A 62 -0.40 15.67 -6.90
N ALA A 63 -0.93 14.56 -6.36
CA ALA A 63 -0.10 13.51 -5.80
C ALA A 63 0.83 12.91 -6.87
N ASP A 64 2.09 12.68 -6.55
CA ASP A 64 3.08 11.99 -7.40
C ASP A 64 3.07 10.48 -7.13
N ILE A 65 2.72 10.08 -5.90
CA ILE A 65 2.70 8.70 -5.43
C ILE A 65 1.32 8.39 -4.84
N LEU A 66 0.72 7.29 -5.27
CA LEU A 66 -0.56 6.79 -4.76
C LEU A 66 -0.30 5.58 -3.86
N LEU A 67 -0.78 5.61 -2.62
CA LEU A 67 -0.71 4.49 -1.69
C LEU A 67 -1.83 3.49 -1.98
N THR A 68 -1.50 2.21 -2.03
CA THR A 68 -2.53 1.17 -2.07
C THR A 68 -3.33 1.16 -0.76
N PRO A 69 -4.63 0.84 -0.75
CA PRO A 69 -5.42 0.78 0.48
C PRO A 69 -5.13 -0.52 1.27
N THR A 70 -3.85 -0.78 1.52
CA THR A 70 -3.32 -2.02 2.11
C THR A 70 -2.61 -1.83 3.45
N PHE A 71 -2.80 -0.68 4.11
CA PHE A 71 -2.28 -0.41 5.45
C PHE A 71 -2.52 -1.55 6.44
N GLY A 72 -3.73 -2.10 6.47
CA GLY A 72 -4.10 -3.28 7.24
C GLY A 72 -4.07 -4.59 6.44
N GLY A 73 -3.28 -4.68 5.38
CA GLY A 73 -3.25 -5.80 4.44
C GLY A 73 -2.46 -7.03 4.92
N ASN A 74 -2.15 -7.13 6.20
CA ASN A 74 -1.43 -8.25 6.80
C ASN A 74 -2.37 -9.26 7.50
N ALA A 75 -1.86 -10.45 7.79
CA ALA A 75 -2.62 -11.56 8.36
C ALA A 75 -3.20 -11.27 9.76
N CYS A 76 -2.67 -10.29 10.49
CA CYS A 76 -3.16 -9.92 11.82
C CYS A 76 -4.40 -9.01 11.76
N LYS A 77 -4.62 -8.30 10.65
CA LYS A 77 -5.68 -7.30 10.50
C LYS A 77 -6.73 -7.65 9.47
N LEU A 78 -6.39 -8.44 8.46
CA LEU A 78 -7.36 -8.89 7.48
C LEU A 78 -8.40 -9.84 8.10
N PRO A 79 -9.67 -9.77 7.70
CA PRO A 79 -10.64 -10.81 8.00
C PRO A 79 -10.13 -12.19 7.57
N PRO A 80 -10.44 -13.26 8.32
CA PRO A 80 -9.90 -14.59 8.07
C PRO A 80 -10.34 -15.24 6.75
N ASP A 81 -11.39 -14.74 6.15
CA ASP A 81 -11.92 -15.14 4.83
C ASP A 81 -11.23 -14.42 3.67
N ILE A 82 -10.36 -13.45 3.95
CA ILE A 82 -9.60 -12.73 2.92
C ILE A 82 -8.14 -13.22 2.89
N GLU A 83 -7.74 -13.80 1.76
CA GLU A 83 -6.38 -14.25 1.56
C GLU A 83 -5.43 -13.04 1.36
N VAL A 84 -4.29 -13.05 2.09
CA VAL A 84 -3.37 -11.90 2.20
C VAL A 84 -2.79 -11.50 0.84
N GLU A 85 -2.21 -12.46 0.12
CA GLU A 85 -1.55 -12.17 -1.15
C GLU A 85 -2.55 -11.72 -2.22
N PHE A 86 -3.73 -12.35 -2.25
CA PHE A 86 -4.81 -11.96 -3.16
C PHE A 86 -5.29 -10.53 -2.91
N PHE A 87 -5.54 -10.16 -1.65
CA PHE A 87 -6.00 -8.82 -1.30
C PHE A 87 -4.99 -7.76 -1.75
N ASN A 88 -3.73 -7.92 -1.33
CA ASN A 88 -2.68 -6.96 -1.62
C ASN A 88 -2.43 -6.82 -3.13
N ARG A 89 -2.42 -7.94 -3.86
CA ARG A 89 -2.31 -7.94 -5.32
C ARG A 89 -3.48 -7.19 -5.97
N SER A 90 -4.71 -7.51 -5.57
CA SER A 90 -5.91 -6.88 -6.15
C SER A 90 -5.93 -5.37 -5.95
N MET A 91 -5.50 -4.88 -4.78
CA MET A 91 -5.44 -3.46 -4.49
C MET A 91 -4.33 -2.77 -5.29
N ALA A 92 -3.17 -3.40 -5.43
CA ALA A 92 -2.07 -2.89 -6.24
C ALA A 92 -2.43 -2.82 -7.73
N GLU A 93 -3.04 -3.88 -8.28
CA GLU A 93 -3.52 -3.89 -9.66
C GLU A 93 -4.56 -2.79 -9.92
N ASN A 94 -5.50 -2.56 -8.99
CA ASN A 94 -6.51 -1.52 -9.11
C ASN A 94 -5.87 -0.12 -9.09
N ALA A 95 -4.93 0.13 -8.18
CA ALA A 95 -4.17 1.38 -8.13
C ALA A 95 -3.37 1.61 -9.43
N ARG A 96 -2.77 0.56 -10.00
CA ARG A 96 -2.03 0.61 -11.27
C ARG A 96 -2.93 1.02 -12.43
N VAL A 97 -4.15 0.51 -12.50
CA VAL A 97 -5.13 0.93 -13.51
C VAL A 97 -5.46 2.41 -13.37
N ALA A 98 -5.78 2.87 -12.15
CA ALA A 98 -6.06 4.27 -11.87
C ALA A 98 -4.89 5.19 -12.25
N ALA A 99 -3.66 4.80 -11.88
CA ALA A 99 -2.46 5.58 -12.19
C ALA A 99 -2.25 5.74 -13.70
N ARG A 100 -2.38 4.66 -14.48
CA ARG A 100 -2.24 4.72 -15.95
C ARG A 100 -3.28 5.63 -16.60
N GLU A 101 -4.55 5.47 -16.22
CA GLU A 101 -5.65 6.28 -16.74
C GLU A 101 -5.45 7.77 -16.41
N THR A 102 -5.06 8.06 -15.17
CA THR A 102 -4.83 9.43 -14.70
C THR A 102 -3.60 10.05 -15.34
N SER A 103 -2.47 9.32 -15.38
CA SER A 103 -1.22 9.77 -16.01
C SER A 103 -1.43 10.22 -17.46
N SER A 104 -2.22 9.45 -18.22
CA SER A 104 -2.55 9.79 -19.61
C SER A 104 -3.33 11.10 -19.74
N ARG A 105 -4.17 11.44 -18.75
CA ARG A 105 -4.98 12.66 -18.74
C ARG A 105 -4.22 13.89 -18.28
N ILE A 106 -3.38 13.73 -17.25
CA ILE A 106 -2.64 14.86 -16.64
C ILE A 106 -1.26 15.10 -17.27
N GLY A 107 -0.77 14.21 -18.14
CA GLY A 107 0.50 14.34 -18.85
C GLY A 107 1.73 14.14 -17.96
N ARG A 108 1.59 13.50 -16.78
CA ARG A 108 2.71 13.14 -15.89
C ARG A 108 2.53 11.75 -15.31
N GLU A 109 3.66 11.11 -15.01
CA GLU A 109 3.67 9.77 -14.43
C GLU A 109 3.26 9.79 -12.96
N LEU A 110 2.48 8.77 -12.56
CA LEU A 110 2.11 8.48 -11.18
C LEU A 110 2.73 7.15 -10.76
N PHE A 111 3.31 7.12 -9.57
CA PHE A 111 3.89 5.92 -8.96
C PHE A 111 2.93 5.29 -7.97
N ILE A 112 3.06 3.98 -7.77
CA ILE A 112 2.26 3.21 -6.82
C ILE A 112 3.15 2.72 -5.70
N ALA A 113 2.81 3.10 -4.47
CA ALA A 113 3.44 2.58 -3.27
C ALA A 113 2.54 1.54 -2.60
N GLY A 114 3.10 0.37 -2.36
CA GLY A 114 2.47 -0.65 -1.53
C GLY A 114 2.52 -0.24 -0.07
N ASP A 115 1.38 0.13 0.50
CA ASP A 115 1.27 0.62 1.86
C ASP A 115 1.26 -0.52 2.87
N MET A 116 2.15 -0.45 3.87
CA MET A 116 2.38 -1.46 4.91
C MET A 116 2.40 -0.82 6.29
N GLY A 117 1.27 -0.89 6.99
CA GLY A 117 1.15 -0.48 8.39
C GLY A 117 1.57 -1.58 9.38
N PRO A 118 1.63 -1.25 10.69
CA PRO A 118 2.00 -2.20 11.74
C PRO A 118 0.95 -3.30 11.93
N THR A 119 1.37 -4.44 12.47
CA THR A 119 0.46 -5.55 12.81
C THR A 119 -0.47 -5.23 13.97
N GLY A 120 -0.03 -4.35 14.87
CA GLY A 120 -0.70 -4.05 16.13
C GLY A 120 -0.24 -4.95 17.27
N HIS A 121 0.73 -5.83 17.04
CA HIS A 121 1.36 -6.68 18.03
C HIS A 121 2.79 -6.23 18.29
N PHE A 122 3.31 -6.54 19.47
CA PHE A 122 4.72 -6.36 19.79
C PHE A 122 5.50 -7.65 19.58
N VAL A 123 6.78 -7.50 19.27
CA VAL A 123 7.71 -8.61 19.13
C VAL A 123 8.10 -9.13 20.51
N SER A 124 8.25 -10.45 20.64
CA SER A 124 8.76 -11.10 21.85
C SER A 124 10.14 -10.49 22.26
N PRO A 125 10.40 -10.26 23.56
CA PRO A 125 9.61 -10.68 24.74
C PRO A 125 8.53 -9.65 25.18
N LEU A 126 8.37 -8.54 24.50
CA LEU A 126 7.38 -7.49 24.85
C LEU A 126 5.97 -7.85 24.40
N GLY A 127 5.83 -8.71 23.42
CA GLY A 127 4.55 -9.17 22.88
C GLY A 127 4.58 -10.68 22.58
N ASP A 128 3.64 -11.09 21.74
CA ASP A 128 3.27 -12.49 21.48
C ASP A 128 3.80 -13.05 20.14
N LEU A 129 4.30 -12.18 19.25
CA LEU A 129 4.87 -12.64 17.97
C LEU A 129 6.39 -12.87 18.06
N SER A 130 6.84 -13.99 17.54
CA SER A 130 8.27 -14.18 17.27
C SER A 130 8.73 -13.35 16.06
N PRO A 131 10.02 -13.00 15.97
CA PRO A 131 10.58 -12.33 14.80
C PRO A 131 10.32 -13.08 13.49
N GLU A 132 10.37 -14.41 13.52
CA GLU A 132 10.17 -15.30 12.37
C GLU A 132 8.70 -15.27 11.91
N GLU A 133 7.75 -15.33 12.83
CA GLU A 133 6.32 -15.21 12.51
C GLU A 133 6.01 -13.86 11.91
N LEU A 134 6.51 -12.77 12.50
CA LEU A 134 6.32 -11.43 12.02
C LEU A 134 6.92 -11.22 10.62
N PHE A 135 8.11 -11.80 10.37
CA PHE A 135 8.73 -11.79 9.04
C PHE A 135 7.83 -12.46 8.00
N GLU A 136 7.27 -13.64 8.29
CA GLU A 136 6.37 -14.33 7.37
C GLU A 136 5.07 -13.57 7.12
N ILE A 137 4.52 -12.88 8.14
CA ILE A 137 3.34 -12.02 8.01
C ILE A 137 3.61 -10.93 6.98
N PHE A 138 4.70 -10.18 7.12
CA PHE A 138 5.06 -9.12 6.17
C PHE A 138 5.47 -9.68 4.80
N ARG A 139 6.18 -10.79 4.75
CA ARG A 139 6.60 -11.42 3.49
C ARG A 139 5.41 -11.78 2.61
N ARG A 140 4.31 -12.29 3.17
CA ARG A 140 3.08 -12.56 2.43
C ARG A 140 2.45 -11.28 1.88
N GLN A 141 2.42 -10.21 2.66
CA GLN A 141 1.93 -8.91 2.20
C GLN A 141 2.79 -8.38 1.05
N VAL A 142 4.11 -8.40 1.20
CA VAL A 142 5.07 -7.97 0.16
C VAL A 142 4.89 -8.75 -1.14
N ARG A 143 4.73 -10.08 -1.07
CA ARG A 143 4.50 -10.91 -2.26
C ARG A 143 3.25 -10.50 -3.03
N GLY A 144 2.15 -10.25 -2.33
CA GLY A 144 0.93 -9.76 -2.96
C GLY A 144 1.13 -8.40 -3.63
N LEU A 145 1.74 -7.44 -2.94
CA LEU A 145 2.03 -6.10 -3.46
C LEU A 145 2.95 -6.16 -4.68
N ALA A 146 4.05 -6.91 -4.60
CA ALA A 146 4.99 -7.08 -5.70
C ALA A 146 4.33 -7.74 -6.92
N ALA A 147 3.52 -8.78 -6.70
CA ALA A 147 2.76 -9.44 -7.78
C ALA A 147 1.75 -8.50 -8.45
N GLY A 148 1.19 -7.54 -7.71
CA GLY A 148 0.30 -6.49 -8.23
C GLY A 148 1.04 -5.34 -8.92
N GLY A 149 2.37 -5.34 -8.89
CA GLY A 149 3.23 -4.43 -9.64
C GLY A 149 3.38 -3.05 -9.03
N VAL A 150 3.49 -2.93 -7.70
CA VAL A 150 3.86 -1.66 -7.06
C VAL A 150 5.27 -1.23 -7.45
N ASP A 151 5.51 0.09 -7.44
CA ASP A 151 6.83 0.66 -7.79
C ASP A 151 7.77 0.73 -6.58
N LEU A 152 7.19 0.85 -5.39
CA LEU A 152 7.91 0.88 -4.13
C LEU A 152 7.03 0.34 -3.00
N LEU A 153 7.62 0.05 -1.86
CA LEU A 153 6.93 -0.28 -0.62
C LEU A 153 7.05 0.91 0.34
N PHE A 154 5.94 1.24 1.00
CA PHE A 154 5.86 2.31 1.97
C PHE A 154 5.52 1.73 3.34
N ILE A 155 6.52 1.63 4.22
CA ILE A 155 6.38 1.11 5.58
C ILE A 155 6.15 2.31 6.49
N GLU A 156 4.95 2.43 7.05
CA GLU A 156 4.55 3.63 7.78
C GLU A 156 3.94 3.35 9.15
N THR A 157 3.80 4.42 9.95
CA THR A 157 3.10 4.42 11.25
C THR A 157 3.62 3.35 12.22
N GLN A 158 4.90 3.00 12.09
CA GLN A 158 5.55 2.01 12.95
C GLN A 158 5.85 2.61 14.32
N PHE A 159 5.41 1.97 15.37
CA PHE A 159 5.69 2.36 16.76
C PHE A 159 6.67 1.41 17.48
N ASP A 160 7.02 0.29 16.85
CA ASP A 160 8.06 -0.63 17.32
C ASP A 160 9.19 -0.71 16.29
N LEU A 161 10.41 -0.38 16.73
CA LEU A 161 11.59 -0.42 15.88
C LEU A 161 11.93 -1.86 15.42
N ALA A 162 11.67 -2.87 16.25
CA ALA A 162 11.90 -4.26 15.90
C ALA A 162 10.95 -4.67 14.76
N GLU A 163 9.67 -4.33 14.86
CA GLU A 163 8.68 -4.56 13.80
C GLU A 163 9.07 -3.86 12.50
N ALA A 164 9.44 -2.58 12.56
CA ALA A 164 9.87 -1.83 11.39
C ALA A 164 11.06 -2.47 10.67
N ARG A 165 12.07 -2.93 11.42
CA ARG A 165 13.25 -3.61 10.86
C ARG A 165 12.90 -4.94 10.20
N ILE A 166 11.97 -5.70 10.79
CA ILE A 166 11.51 -6.97 10.23
C ILE A 166 10.70 -6.73 8.95
N ALA A 167 9.84 -5.71 8.92
CA ALA A 167 9.12 -5.32 7.71
C ALA A 167 10.07 -4.95 6.57
N VAL A 168 11.13 -4.17 6.85
CA VAL A 168 12.17 -3.84 5.88
C VAL A 168 12.92 -5.09 5.41
N ALA A 169 13.26 -6.01 6.31
CA ALA A 169 13.93 -7.27 5.94
C ALA A 169 13.03 -8.12 5.03
N ALA A 170 11.72 -8.19 5.32
CA ALA A 170 10.75 -8.89 4.47
C ALA A 170 10.60 -8.27 3.07
N ALA A 171 10.73 -6.93 2.97
CA ALA A 171 10.70 -6.22 1.70
C ALA A 171 11.89 -6.52 0.78
N HIS A 172 13.00 -6.99 1.34
CA HIS A 172 14.23 -7.35 0.61
C HIS A 172 14.37 -8.85 0.30
N ALA A 173 13.46 -9.70 0.77
CA ALA A 173 13.51 -11.15 0.59
C ALA A 173 12.74 -11.61 -0.66
#